data_5c06b010e2b6f079096ee359a13f15b7
#
_entry.id   5c06b010e2b6f079096ee359a13f15b7
#
_cell.length_a   1.000
_cell.length_b   1.000
_cell.length_c   1.000
_cell.angle_alpha   90.00
_cell.angle_beta   90.00
_cell.angle_gamma   90.00
#
_symmetry.space_group_name_H-M   'P 1'
#
loop_
_entity.id
_entity.type
_entity.pdbx_description
1 polymer ?
#
loop_
_entity_poly.entity_id
_entity_poly.type
_entity_poly.pdbx_seq_one_letter_code
_entity_poly.pdbx_strand_id
1 'polypeptide(L)'
;MKKQDFKGWLLVSDIDGTVLNHEFKTAPENLTAIQNFVERGGMFTVGTGRAPASAAFVSSAIPKTCPGVVLNGGAIYDFDSNRFLWQKQLHQEAVEVVEYIQRKFPFTSIEIHVGHDIYMVRSSPKGDVHISEAGADIHRVSMEQVPKTGWNKVLFAAEEEQMQYLISQIADIPLKEDRLVRTSTYYYEVLPRGIDKGVTVHRLAEMLQIPKEHICCIGDYYNDLEMLRSAAFSACVASSPDSIKSEVDMVCPDVMNGSLAYFIQEIENKLI
;
A
#
# COMPACT_ATOMS: atom_id res chain seq x y z
N MET A 1 1.09 -37.52 -5.36
CA MET A 1 0.00 -36.63 -5.75
C MET A 1 0.56 -35.61 -6.74
N LYS A 2 -0.09 -35.32 -7.87
CA LYS A 2 0.31 -34.19 -8.74
C LYS A 2 0.11 -32.91 -7.91
N LYS A 3 1.16 -32.09 -7.75
CA LYS A 3 1.02 -30.76 -7.19
C LYS A 3 0.04 -30.00 -8.08
N GLN A 4 -0.96 -29.38 -7.47
CA GLN A 4 -1.98 -28.61 -8.18
C GLN A 4 -1.35 -27.37 -8.81
N ASP A 5 -1.94 -26.90 -9.90
CA ASP A 5 -1.47 -25.79 -10.72
C ASP A 5 -2.15 -24.50 -10.21
N PHE A 6 -1.39 -23.43 -9.97
CA PHE A 6 -1.91 -22.10 -9.61
C PHE A 6 -2.18 -21.19 -10.80
N LYS A 7 -2.20 -21.77 -12.02
CA LYS A 7 -2.46 -21.01 -13.24
C LYS A 7 -3.79 -20.25 -13.15
N GLY A 8 -3.72 -18.93 -13.38
CA GLY A 8 -4.88 -18.06 -13.32
C GLY A 8 -5.23 -17.57 -11.91
N TRP A 9 -4.40 -17.84 -10.89
CA TRP A 9 -4.53 -17.29 -9.55
C TRP A 9 -3.65 -16.04 -9.37
N LEU A 10 -4.16 -15.04 -8.68
CA LEU A 10 -3.46 -13.82 -8.29
C LEU A 10 -3.37 -13.75 -6.77
N LEU A 11 -2.16 -13.70 -6.25
CA LEU A 11 -1.88 -13.44 -4.84
C LEU A 11 -1.28 -12.03 -4.69
N VAL A 12 -1.97 -11.18 -3.93
CA VAL A 12 -1.53 -9.82 -3.61
C VAL A 12 -1.21 -9.73 -2.13
N SER A 13 -0.01 -9.27 -1.80
CA SER A 13 0.43 -9.06 -0.43
C SER A 13 0.69 -7.58 -0.15
N ASP A 14 0.27 -7.08 1.01
CA ASP A 14 0.89 -5.87 1.52
C ASP A 14 2.38 -6.10 1.79
N ILE A 15 3.15 -5.00 1.91
CA ILE A 15 4.60 -5.07 2.16
C ILE A 15 4.90 -5.01 3.64
N ASP A 16 4.57 -3.89 4.28
CA ASP A 16 5.02 -3.52 5.62
C ASP A 16 4.19 -4.22 6.70
N GLY A 17 4.84 -5.06 7.51
CA GLY A 17 4.13 -5.87 8.50
C GLY A 17 3.54 -7.18 7.96
N THR A 18 3.52 -7.39 6.64
CA THR A 18 2.88 -8.55 5.99
C THR A 18 3.88 -9.48 5.29
N VAL A 19 4.58 -9.03 4.23
CA VAL A 19 5.66 -9.81 3.60
C VAL A 19 7.03 -9.42 4.10
N LEU A 20 7.20 -8.19 4.59
CA LEU A 20 8.41 -7.68 5.23
C LEU A 20 8.10 -7.17 6.64
N ASN A 21 8.98 -7.43 7.59
CA ASN A 21 8.93 -6.80 8.91
C ASN A 21 9.50 -5.36 8.85
N HIS A 22 9.50 -4.67 9.99
CA HIS A 22 10.01 -3.29 10.10
C HIS A 22 11.52 -3.14 9.83
N GLU A 23 12.28 -4.24 9.76
CA GLU A 23 13.69 -4.26 9.33
C GLU A 23 13.85 -4.60 7.83
N PHE A 24 12.75 -4.62 7.08
CA PHE A 24 12.67 -5.05 5.67
C PHE A 24 13.17 -6.48 5.43
N LYS A 25 12.93 -7.37 6.41
CA LYS A 25 13.28 -8.80 6.34
C LYS A 25 12.02 -9.65 6.25
N THR A 26 12.16 -10.81 5.63
CA THR A 26 11.12 -11.85 5.59
C THR A 26 11.71 -13.21 5.94
N ALA A 27 10.88 -14.14 6.41
CA ALA A 27 11.30 -15.51 6.62
C ALA A 27 11.68 -16.19 5.29
N PRO A 28 12.76 -16.98 5.22
CA PRO A 28 13.15 -17.69 3.99
C PRO A 28 12.04 -18.58 3.43
N GLU A 29 11.18 -19.12 4.29
CA GLU A 29 10.03 -19.94 3.93
C GLU A 29 9.02 -19.15 3.08
N ASN A 30 8.84 -17.86 3.36
CA ASN A 30 7.94 -17.00 2.58
C ASN A 30 8.46 -16.87 1.14
N LEU A 31 9.73 -16.61 0.95
CA LEU A 31 10.34 -16.49 -0.40
C LEU A 31 10.23 -17.81 -1.16
N THR A 32 10.53 -18.93 -0.49
CA THR A 32 10.41 -20.26 -1.08
C THR A 32 8.97 -20.56 -1.50
N ALA A 33 8.00 -20.22 -0.67
CA ALA A 33 6.58 -20.45 -0.96
C ALA A 33 6.09 -19.57 -2.12
N ILE A 34 6.46 -18.29 -2.14
CA ILE A 34 6.14 -17.37 -3.25
C ILE A 34 6.74 -17.90 -4.56
N GLN A 35 8.02 -18.32 -4.54
CA GLN A 35 8.68 -18.88 -5.72
C GLN A 35 7.97 -20.14 -6.23
N ASN A 36 7.65 -21.07 -5.34
CA ASN A 36 6.89 -22.28 -5.69
C ASN A 36 5.50 -21.98 -6.25
N PHE A 37 4.80 -20.98 -5.71
CA PHE A 37 3.51 -20.50 -6.22
C PHE A 37 3.63 -20.01 -7.66
N VAL A 38 4.64 -19.18 -7.93
CA VAL A 38 4.93 -18.63 -9.25
C VAL A 38 5.36 -19.72 -10.25
N GLU A 39 6.28 -20.61 -9.86
CA GLU A 39 6.72 -21.72 -10.72
C GLU A 39 5.57 -22.67 -11.11
N ARG A 40 4.51 -22.69 -10.32
CA ARG A 40 3.27 -23.46 -10.59
C ARG A 40 2.20 -22.64 -11.30
N GLY A 41 2.57 -21.50 -11.89
CA GLY A 41 1.73 -20.67 -12.76
C GLY A 41 0.93 -19.58 -12.06
N GLY A 42 1.06 -19.40 -10.75
CA GLY A 42 0.44 -18.31 -10.00
C GLY A 42 1.10 -16.96 -10.31
N MET A 43 0.31 -15.89 -10.21
CA MET A 43 0.81 -14.52 -10.27
C MET A 43 0.92 -13.94 -8.88
N PHE A 44 2.09 -13.41 -8.53
CA PHE A 44 2.34 -12.78 -7.25
C PHE A 44 2.73 -11.30 -7.44
N THR A 45 2.14 -10.43 -6.65
CA THR A 45 2.51 -9.02 -6.60
C THR A 45 2.22 -8.39 -5.24
N VAL A 46 2.50 -7.08 -5.12
CA VAL A 46 2.29 -6.30 -3.91
C VAL A 46 1.16 -5.29 -4.05
N GLY A 47 0.48 -5.01 -2.90
CA GLY A 47 -0.52 -3.96 -2.77
C GLY A 47 -0.18 -3.05 -1.58
N THR A 48 0.45 -1.88 -1.84
CA THR A 48 1.09 -1.09 -0.77
C THR A 48 0.69 0.39 -0.78
N GLY A 49 0.83 1.05 0.36
CA GLY A 49 0.76 2.52 0.48
C GLY A 49 2.00 3.24 -0.02
N ARG A 50 3.09 2.52 -0.24
CA ARG A 50 4.37 3.10 -0.69
C ARG A 50 4.28 3.68 -2.10
N ALA A 51 5.14 4.69 -2.37
CA ALA A 51 5.41 5.16 -3.72
C ALA A 51 6.17 4.09 -4.52
N PRO A 52 6.11 4.11 -5.88
CA PRO A 52 6.73 3.09 -6.72
C PRO A 52 8.19 2.82 -6.43
N ALA A 53 9.02 3.87 -6.34
CA ALA A 53 10.47 3.74 -6.08
C ALA A 53 10.74 3.09 -4.71
N SER A 54 9.99 3.53 -3.67
CA SER A 54 10.07 2.96 -2.33
C SER A 54 9.64 1.49 -2.31
N ALA A 55 8.51 1.17 -2.94
CA ALA A 55 8.03 -0.20 -3.05
C ALA A 55 9.05 -1.11 -3.76
N ALA A 56 9.62 -0.64 -4.88
CA ALA A 56 10.65 -1.37 -5.62
C ALA A 56 11.90 -1.63 -4.79
N PHE A 57 12.36 -0.61 -4.06
CA PHE A 57 13.56 -0.69 -3.23
C PHE A 57 13.39 -1.70 -2.08
N VAL A 58 12.38 -1.50 -1.22
CA VAL A 58 12.21 -2.34 -0.01
C VAL A 58 11.81 -3.77 -0.34
N SER A 59 11.08 -4.00 -1.43
CA SER A 59 10.65 -5.33 -1.87
C SER A 59 11.50 -5.93 -2.99
N SER A 60 12.74 -5.47 -3.17
CA SER A 60 13.62 -5.94 -4.25
C SER A 60 13.89 -7.45 -4.22
N ALA A 61 13.94 -8.05 -3.03
CA ALA A 61 14.12 -9.49 -2.86
C ALA A 61 12.82 -10.30 -3.04
N ILE A 62 11.66 -9.65 -3.14
CA ILE A 62 10.35 -10.32 -3.27
C ILE A 62 10.04 -10.48 -4.76
N PRO A 63 9.82 -11.71 -5.27
CA PRO A 63 9.40 -11.94 -6.65
C PRO A 63 8.07 -11.23 -6.93
N LYS A 64 8.02 -10.45 -8.00
CA LYS A 64 6.78 -9.86 -8.54
C LYS A 64 6.68 -10.30 -10.00
N THR A 65 5.59 -10.95 -10.37
CA THR A 65 5.41 -11.54 -11.71
C THR A 65 4.37 -10.82 -12.56
N CYS A 66 3.81 -9.76 -11.98
CA CYS A 66 2.89 -8.85 -12.66
C CYS A 66 2.97 -7.46 -11.99
N PRO A 67 2.36 -6.43 -12.59
CA PRO A 67 2.30 -5.10 -12.00
C PRO A 67 1.71 -5.11 -10.60
N GLY A 68 2.13 -4.16 -9.75
CA GLY A 68 1.61 -4.03 -8.40
C GLY A 68 0.70 -2.84 -8.20
N VAL A 69 0.00 -2.83 -7.07
CA VAL A 69 -0.82 -1.73 -6.62
C VAL A 69 0.00 -0.89 -5.64
N VAL A 70 0.12 0.42 -5.90
CA VAL A 70 0.93 1.36 -5.11
C VAL A 70 0.10 2.58 -4.69
N LEU A 71 0.64 3.41 -3.81
CA LEU A 71 -0.01 4.66 -3.36
C LEU A 71 -1.40 4.41 -2.74
N ASN A 72 -1.55 3.36 -1.92
CA ASN A 72 -2.84 2.96 -1.31
C ASN A 72 -3.97 2.76 -2.34
N GLY A 73 -3.64 2.20 -3.52
CA GLY A 73 -4.59 2.01 -4.60
C GLY A 73 -4.62 3.16 -5.62
N GLY A 74 -3.84 4.22 -5.41
CA GLY A 74 -3.78 5.37 -6.32
C GLY A 74 -3.19 5.03 -7.69
N ALA A 75 -2.48 3.92 -7.84
CA ALA A 75 -1.89 3.54 -9.11
C ALA A 75 -1.63 2.03 -9.24
N ILE A 76 -1.58 1.57 -10.50
CA ILE A 76 -1.04 0.28 -10.93
C ILE A 76 0.31 0.55 -11.60
N TYR A 77 1.34 -0.11 -11.10
CA TYR A 77 2.72 0.12 -11.50
C TYR A 77 3.43 -1.15 -11.95
N ASP A 78 4.02 -1.08 -13.12
CA ASP A 78 4.86 -2.15 -13.65
C ASP A 78 6.31 -1.91 -13.24
N PHE A 79 6.80 -2.77 -12.35
CA PHE A 79 8.14 -2.67 -11.77
C PHE A 79 9.24 -3.03 -12.79
N ASP A 80 8.95 -3.86 -13.78
CA ASP A 80 9.93 -4.29 -14.79
C ASP A 80 10.17 -3.17 -15.81
N SER A 81 9.11 -2.55 -16.31
CA SER A 81 9.21 -1.44 -17.26
C SER A 81 9.33 -0.07 -16.61
N ASN A 82 9.25 0.00 -15.28
CA ASN A 82 9.30 1.24 -14.50
C ASN A 82 8.24 2.27 -14.93
N ARG A 83 6.99 1.83 -15.10
CA ARG A 83 5.90 2.64 -15.67
C ARG A 83 4.59 2.50 -14.93
N PHE A 84 3.88 3.61 -14.82
CA PHE A 84 2.46 3.60 -14.46
C PHE A 84 1.63 3.03 -15.61
N LEU A 85 0.89 1.95 -15.35
CA LEU A 85 -0.10 1.42 -16.29
C LEU A 85 -1.45 2.10 -16.11
N TRP A 86 -1.72 2.54 -14.89
CA TRP A 86 -2.89 3.32 -14.52
C TRP A 86 -2.58 4.13 -13.26
N GLN A 87 -3.15 5.34 -13.17
CA GLN A 87 -3.10 6.16 -11.96
C GLN A 87 -4.30 7.07 -11.87
N LYS A 88 -4.72 7.40 -10.65
CA LYS A 88 -5.68 8.45 -10.36
C LYS A 88 -4.98 9.60 -9.65
N GLN A 89 -5.26 10.79 -10.11
CA GLN A 89 -4.68 12.02 -9.55
C GLN A 89 -5.66 12.67 -8.59
N LEU A 90 -5.11 13.43 -7.66
CA LEU A 90 -5.84 14.31 -6.76
C LEU A 90 -6.37 15.54 -7.51
N HIS A 91 -7.40 16.14 -6.94
CA HIS A 91 -8.07 17.32 -7.46
C HIS A 91 -7.56 18.62 -6.80
N GLN A 92 -8.05 19.75 -7.25
CA GLN A 92 -7.65 21.07 -6.74
C GLN A 92 -7.89 21.23 -5.24
N GLU A 93 -8.90 20.55 -4.69
CA GLU A 93 -9.21 20.58 -3.25
C GLU A 93 -8.07 20.03 -2.37
N ALA A 94 -7.25 19.12 -2.88
CA ALA A 94 -6.05 18.65 -2.18
C ALA A 94 -5.01 19.78 -2.00
N VAL A 95 -4.86 20.65 -3.00
CA VAL A 95 -3.99 21.84 -2.91
C VAL A 95 -4.46 22.77 -1.81
N GLU A 96 -5.77 23.03 -1.74
CA GLU A 96 -6.39 23.86 -0.71
C GLU A 96 -6.17 23.31 0.71
N VAL A 97 -6.28 21.99 0.86
CA VAL A 97 -5.97 21.30 2.12
C VAL A 97 -4.51 21.49 2.51
N VAL A 98 -3.58 21.31 1.57
CA VAL A 98 -2.13 21.49 1.82
C VAL A 98 -1.84 22.94 2.24
N GLU A 99 -2.35 23.92 1.54
CA GLU A 99 -2.18 25.34 1.87
C GLU A 99 -2.76 25.69 3.25
N TYR A 100 -3.92 25.14 3.58
CA TYR A 100 -4.53 25.31 4.90
C TYR A 100 -3.64 24.70 6.00
N ILE A 101 -3.18 23.47 5.85
CA ILE A 101 -2.32 22.79 6.81
C ILE A 101 -0.96 23.49 6.93
N GLN A 102 -0.39 23.94 5.83
CA GLN A 102 0.86 24.66 5.82
C GLN A 102 0.80 25.93 6.69
N ARG A 103 -0.32 26.65 6.66
CA ARG A 103 -0.52 27.88 7.45
C ARG A 103 -0.84 27.61 8.92
N LYS A 104 -1.66 26.59 9.21
CA LYS A 104 -2.27 26.41 10.53
C LYS A 104 -1.53 25.43 11.43
N PHE A 105 -0.80 24.47 10.87
CA PHE A 105 -0.18 23.39 11.60
C PHE A 105 1.34 23.30 11.30
N PRO A 106 2.16 24.23 11.83
CA PRO A 106 3.58 24.35 11.49
C PRO A 106 4.42 23.13 11.92
N PHE A 107 3.91 22.30 12.79
CA PHE A 107 4.55 21.06 13.26
C PHE A 107 4.44 19.89 12.28
N THR A 108 3.56 19.98 11.27
CA THR A 108 3.24 18.87 10.35
C THR A 108 4.23 18.84 9.19
N SER A 109 4.81 17.67 8.90
CA SER A 109 5.51 17.41 7.64
C SER A 109 4.51 17.36 6.49
N ILE A 110 4.94 17.77 5.30
CA ILE A 110 4.11 17.78 4.09
C ILE A 110 4.91 17.19 2.95
N GLU A 111 4.49 16.02 2.49
CA GLU A 111 5.02 15.32 1.32
C GLU A 111 3.97 15.25 0.23
N ILE A 112 4.36 15.58 -1.00
CA ILE A 112 3.48 15.56 -2.18
C ILE A 112 4.09 14.62 -3.20
N HIS A 113 3.34 13.61 -3.61
CA HIS A 113 3.76 12.63 -4.60
C HIS A 113 3.21 12.99 -5.97
N VAL A 114 4.09 13.17 -6.95
CA VAL A 114 3.74 13.54 -8.34
C VAL A 114 4.45 12.58 -9.29
N GLY A 115 3.73 11.60 -9.81
CA GLY A 115 4.34 10.55 -10.62
C GLY A 115 5.41 9.78 -9.82
N HIS A 116 6.65 9.82 -10.31
CA HIS A 116 7.79 9.18 -9.64
C HIS A 116 8.45 10.04 -8.56
N ASP A 117 8.16 11.34 -8.54
CA ASP A 117 8.82 12.31 -7.68
C ASP A 117 8.10 12.47 -6.34
N ILE A 118 8.88 12.69 -5.29
CA ILE A 118 8.40 13.04 -3.97
C ILE A 118 8.92 14.43 -3.61
N TYR A 119 8.00 15.35 -3.35
CA TYR A 119 8.28 16.73 -2.98
C TYR A 119 8.05 16.93 -1.49
N MET A 120 9.11 17.20 -0.73
CA MET A 120 9.04 17.58 0.68
C MET A 120 8.95 19.09 0.80
N VAL A 121 7.74 19.59 1.05
CA VAL A 121 7.49 21.02 1.22
C VAL A 121 7.86 21.50 2.61
N ARG A 122 7.65 20.65 3.61
CA ARG A 122 8.05 20.90 4.99
C ARG A 122 8.39 19.59 5.68
N SER A 123 9.46 19.59 6.48
CA SER A 123 9.93 18.44 7.22
C SER A 123 9.50 18.48 8.69
N SER A 124 9.39 17.33 9.31
CA SER A 124 9.28 17.10 10.75
C SER A 124 10.03 15.81 11.11
N PRO A 125 10.32 15.55 12.39
CA PRO A 125 11.02 14.32 12.77
C PRO A 125 10.36 13.04 12.22
N LYS A 126 9.03 12.96 12.23
CA LYS A 126 8.29 11.80 11.67
C LYS A 126 8.31 11.76 10.15
N GLY A 127 8.30 12.92 9.48
CA GLY A 127 8.48 12.99 8.03
C GLY A 127 9.88 12.56 7.62
N ASP A 128 10.91 12.96 8.34
CA ASP A 128 12.30 12.55 8.06
C ASP A 128 12.50 11.04 8.24
N VAL A 129 11.84 10.41 9.22
CA VAL A 129 11.83 8.95 9.39
C VAL A 129 11.15 8.30 8.19
N HIS A 130 9.95 8.72 7.82
CA HIS A 130 9.21 8.18 6.67
C HIS A 130 10.06 8.22 5.38
N ILE A 131 10.72 9.36 5.14
CA ILE A 131 11.59 9.54 3.98
C ILE A 131 12.84 8.65 4.03
N SER A 132 13.48 8.51 5.19
CA SER A 132 14.66 7.66 5.31
C SER A 132 14.38 6.19 4.98
N GLU A 133 13.14 5.76 5.21
CA GLU A 133 12.64 4.42 4.89
C GLU A 133 12.12 4.32 3.44
N ALA A 134 11.95 5.45 2.77
CA ALA A 134 11.38 5.47 1.42
C ALA A 134 12.32 4.94 0.34
N GLY A 135 13.66 5.07 0.52
CA GLY A 135 14.62 4.64 -0.49
C GLY A 135 14.49 5.36 -1.84
N ALA A 136 13.86 6.54 -1.86
CA ALA A 136 13.56 7.32 -3.05
C ALA A 136 14.27 8.69 -2.99
N ASP A 137 14.56 9.25 -4.16
CA ASP A 137 15.04 10.63 -4.28
C ASP A 137 13.93 11.62 -3.91
N ILE A 138 14.26 12.59 -3.06
CA ILE A 138 13.30 13.53 -2.51
C ILE A 138 13.73 14.96 -2.82
N HIS A 139 12.81 15.69 -3.44
CA HIS A 139 12.97 17.11 -3.73
C HIS A 139 12.53 17.94 -2.52
N ARG A 140 13.49 18.49 -1.77
CA ARG A 140 13.18 19.47 -0.69
C ARG A 140 13.01 20.84 -1.31
N VAL A 141 11.76 21.33 -1.35
CA VAL A 141 11.37 22.52 -2.13
C VAL A 141 10.34 23.38 -1.38
N SER A 142 10.16 24.63 -1.83
CA SER A 142 8.99 25.42 -1.40
C SER A 142 7.73 25.00 -2.17
N MET A 143 6.54 25.33 -1.64
CA MET A 143 5.25 24.98 -2.26
C MET A 143 5.11 25.51 -3.70
N GLU A 144 5.71 26.67 -4.00
CA GLU A 144 5.69 27.29 -5.32
C GLU A 144 6.46 26.51 -6.37
N GLN A 145 7.40 25.64 -5.94
CA GLN A 145 8.23 24.81 -6.81
C GLN A 145 7.61 23.43 -7.08
N VAL A 146 6.57 23.06 -6.33
CA VAL A 146 5.84 21.81 -6.57
C VAL A 146 5.01 21.96 -7.86
N PRO A 147 4.98 20.96 -8.75
CA PRO A 147 4.08 20.95 -9.90
C PRO A 147 2.63 21.19 -9.45
N LYS A 148 1.91 22.05 -10.16
CA LYS A 148 0.54 22.45 -9.76
C LYS A 148 -0.52 21.37 -10.04
N THR A 149 -0.18 20.35 -10.79
CA THR A 149 -1.06 19.26 -11.22
C THR A 149 -0.32 17.93 -11.19
N GLY A 150 -1.04 16.84 -11.31
CA GLY A 150 -0.44 15.52 -11.38
C GLY A 150 -0.18 14.88 -10.00
N TRP A 151 -0.71 15.44 -8.93
CA TRP A 151 -0.55 14.89 -7.59
C TRP A 151 -1.29 13.56 -7.47
N ASN A 152 -0.63 12.56 -6.96
CA ASN A 152 -1.21 11.22 -6.75
C ASN A 152 -1.62 11.01 -5.29
N LYS A 153 -0.85 11.59 -4.37
CA LYS A 153 -1.03 11.47 -2.92
C LYS A 153 -0.37 12.65 -2.21
N VAL A 154 -0.96 13.07 -1.10
CA VAL A 154 -0.29 13.93 -0.12
C VAL A 154 -0.20 13.16 1.20
N LEU A 155 0.95 13.22 1.85
CA LEU A 155 1.17 12.66 3.17
C LEU A 155 1.54 13.76 4.17
N PHE A 156 0.83 13.75 5.28
CA PHE A 156 1.12 14.56 6.46
C PHE A 156 1.70 13.67 7.55
N ALA A 157 2.84 14.06 8.13
CA ALA A 157 3.46 13.34 9.23
C ALA A 157 3.65 14.26 10.44
N ALA A 158 3.35 13.72 11.65
CA ALA A 158 3.54 14.42 12.91
C ALA A 158 3.68 13.40 14.06
N GLU A 159 4.11 13.87 15.24
CA GLU A 159 4.04 13.07 16.47
C GLU A 159 2.58 12.72 16.81
N GLU A 160 2.36 11.64 17.54
CA GLU A 160 1.03 11.07 17.75
C GLU A 160 0.00 12.08 18.31
N GLU A 161 0.35 12.81 19.36
CA GLU A 161 -0.56 13.82 19.94
C GLU A 161 -0.87 14.96 18.95
N GLN A 162 0.14 15.40 18.21
CA GLN A 162 0.00 16.42 17.17
C GLN A 162 -0.85 15.92 15.99
N MET A 163 -0.70 14.64 15.64
CA MET A 163 -1.50 14.01 14.57
C MET A 163 -2.96 13.87 15.01
N GLN A 164 -3.23 13.46 16.26
CA GLN A 164 -4.60 13.42 16.80
C GLN A 164 -5.24 14.82 16.79
N TYR A 165 -4.48 15.84 17.18
CA TYR A 165 -4.94 17.23 17.12
C TYR A 165 -5.22 17.67 15.68
N LEU A 166 -4.30 17.44 14.75
CA LEU A 166 -4.50 17.74 13.33
C LEU A 166 -5.80 17.11 12.81
N ILE A 167 -5.98 15.78 13.02
CA ILE A 167 -7.16 15.05 12.57
C ILE A 167 -8.44 15.67 13.14
N SER A 168 -8.46 16.00 14.45
CA SER A 168 -9.63 16.61 15.07
C SER A 168 -10.05 17.96 14.45
N GLN A 169 -9.11 18.64 13.76
CA GLN A 169 -9.36 19.95 13.15
C GLN A 169 -9.73 19.85 11.65
N ILE A 170 -9.37 18.76 10.98
CA ILE A 170 -9.52 18.67 9.52
C ILE A 170 -10.35 17.47 9.04
N ALA A 171 -10.71 16.53 9.92
CA ALA A 171 -11.46 15.32 9.52
C ALA A 171 -12.81 15.65 8.84
N ASP A 172 -13.43 16.75 9.22
CA ASP A 172 -14.73 17.19 8.70
C ASP A 172 -14.62 18.18 7.52
N ILE A 173 -13.41 18.43 6.99
CA ILE A 173 -13.27 19.23 5.77
C ILE A 173 -14.03 18.53 4.63
N PRO A 174 -15.05 19.20 4.02
CA PRO A 174 -15.86 18.57 3.00
C PRO A 174 -15.11 18.50 1.67
N LEU A 175 -14.48 17.38 1.41
CA LEU A 175 -13.86 17.06 0.12
C LEU A 175 -14.87 16.29 -0.74
N LYS A 176 -15.01 16.66 -2.02
CA LYS A 176 -15.93 16.02 -2.96
C LYS A 176 -15.28 14.88 -3.72
N GLU A 177 -14.12 15.13 -4.27
CA GLU A 177 -13.41 14.23 -5.18
C GLU A 177 -12.23 13.50 -4.51
N ASP A 178 -11.73 14.06 -3.40
CA ASP A 178 -10.65 13.49 -2.61
C ASP A 178 -11.15 13.10 -1.21
N ARG A 179 -10.33 12.45 -0.42
CA ARG A 179 -10.63 12.06 0.95
C ARG A 179 -9.40 12.12 1.84
N LEU A 180 -9.63 12.37 3.12
CA LEU A 180 -8.63 12.30 4.16
C LEU A 180 -8.67 10.92 4.81
N VAL A 181 -7.51 10.26 4.96
CA VAL A 181 -7.40 8.89 5.47
C VAL A 181 -6.26 8.80 6.47
N ARG A 182 -6.52 8.21 7.64
CA ARG A 182 -5.48 7.83 8.57
C ARG A 182 -4.85 6.50 8.14
N THR A 183 -3.57 6.51 7.83
CA THR A 183 -2.84 5.32 7.35
C THR A 183 -1.89 4.73 8.39
N SER A 184 -1.57 5.51 9.43
CA SER A 184 -0.86 5.01 10.61
C SER A 184 -1.10 5.90 11.84
N THR A 185 -0.45 5.60 12.95
CA THR A 185 -0.46 6.45 14.15
C THR A 185 0.09 7.86 13.87
N TYR A 186 1.06 7.97 12.96
CA TYR A 186 1.83 9.19 12.66
C TYR A 186 1.49 9.82 11.32
N TYR A 187 0.67 9.16 10.47
CA TYR A 187 0.44 9.56 9.08
C TYR A 187 -1.05 9.76 8.78
N TYR A 188 -1.33 10.86 8.09
CA TYR A 188 -2.64 11.21 7.56
C TYR A 188 -2.47 11.61 6.09
N GLU A 189 -3.29 11.07 5.21
CA GLU A 189 -3.09 11.20 3.77
C GLU A 189 -4.30 11.82 3.08
N VAL A 190 -4.05 12.57 2.00
CA VAL A 190 -5.07 12.90 1.00
C VAL A 190 -4.94 11.90 -0.13
N LEU A 191 -6.02 11.19 -0.40
CA LEU A 191 -6.14 10.19 -1.45
C LEU A 191 -7.35 10.48 -2.33
N PRO A 192 -7.36 10.08 -3.61
CA PRO A 192 -8.54 10.21 -4.45
C PRO A 192 -9.73 9.42 -3.87
N ARG A 193 -10.93 9.99 -3.94
CA ARG A 193 -12.16 9.31 -3.49
C ARG A 193 -12.51 8.13 -4.42
N GLY A 194 -13.10 7.08 -3.84
CA GLY A 194 -13.52 5.88 -4.57
C GLY A 194 -12.36 4.99 -5.01
N ILE A 195 -11.17 5.20 -4.45
CA ILE A 195 -9.97 4.41 -4.69
C ILE A 195 -9.43 3.91 -3.36
N ASP A 196 -9.11 2.64 -3.31
CA ASP A 196 -8.41 1.94 -2.25
C ASP A 196 -7.63 0.75 -2.85
N LYS A 197 -6.92 0.00 -2.03
CA LYS A 197 -6.16 -1.16 -2.50
C LYS A 197 -7.07 -2.20 -3.14
N GLY A 198 -8.27 -2.44 -2.60
CA GLY A 198 -9.22 -3.45 -3.10
C GLY A 198 -9.75 -3.12 -4.48
N VAL A 199 -10.29 -1.91 -4.68
CA VAL A 199 -10.77 -1.44 -6.00
C VAL A 199 -9.67 -1.56 -7.05
N THR A 200 -8.43 -1.23 -6.69
CA THR A 200 -7.32 -1.24 -7.65
C THR A 200 -6.75 -2.63 -7.88
N VAL A 201 -6.80 -3.53 -6.89
CA VAL A 201 -6.50 -4.97 -7.09
C VAL A 201 -7.48 -5.60 -8.09
N HIS A 202 -8.79 -5.30 -7.97
CA HIS A 202 -9.77 -5.79 -8.95
C HIS A 202 -9.52 -5.23 -10.35
N ARG A 203 -9.17 -3.95 -10.47
CA ARG A 203 -8.75 -3.36 -11.75
C ARG A 203 -7.51 -4.05 -12.33
N LEU A 204 -6.52 -4.35 -11.51
CA LEU A 204 -5.35 -5.12 -11.92
C LEU A 204 -5.73 -6.52 -12.40
N ALA A 205 -6.59 -7.23 -11.64
CA ALA A 205 -7.09 -8.54 -12.03
C ALA A 205 -7.83 -8.53 -13.38
N GLU A 206 -8.67 -7.51 -13.63
CA GLU A 206 -9.32 -7.30 -14.92
C GLU A 206 -8.29 -7.12 -16.06
N MET A 207 -7.26 -6.31 -15.85
CA MET A 207 -6.17 -6.11 -16.83
C MET A 207 -5.40 -7.42 -17.13
N LEU A 208 -5.24 -8.28 -16.12
CA LEU A 208 -4.58 -9.58 -16.21
C LEU A 208 -5.54 -10.72 -16.65
N GLN A 209 -6.82 -10.43 -16.81
CA GLN A 209 -7.88 -11.42 -17.12
C GLN A 209 -8.01 -12.52 -16.05
N ILE A 210 -7.82 -12.16 -14.78
CA ILE A 210 -7.97 -13.05 -13.64
C ILE A 210 -9.40 -12.96 -13.09
N PRO A 211 -10.13 -14.08 -12.95
CA PRO A 211 -11.47 -14.09 -12.33
C PRO A 211 -11.42 -13.64 -10.87
N LYS A 212 -12.49 -13.02 -10.37
CA LYS A 212 -12.58 -12.52 -8.98
C LYS A 212 -12.39 -13.63 -7.96
N GLU A 213 -12.92 -14.82 -8.24
CA GLU A 213 -12.82 -16.02 -7.42
C GLU A 213 -11.39 -16.59 -7.32
N HIS A 214 -10.46 -16.06 -8.08
CA HIS A 214 -9.04 -16.44 -8.06
C HIS A 214 -8.12 -15.36 -7.49
N ILE A 215 -8.67 -14.37 -6.80
CA ILE A 215 -7.89 -13.31 -6.15
C ILE A 215 -7.74 -13.67 -4.67
N CYS A 216 -6.49 -13.83 -4.22
CA CYS A 216 -6.15 -14.01 -2.81
C CYS A 216 -5.37 -12.78 -2.32
N CYS A 217 -5.67 -12.32 -1.10
CA CYS A 217 -5.01 -11.14 -0.53
C CYS A 217 -4.58 -11.41 0.91
N ILE A 218 -3.41 -10.86 1.27
CA ILE A 218 -2.92 -10.85 2.65
C ILE A 218 -2.43 -9.46 3.01
N GLY A 219 -2.75 -8.99 4.23
CA GLY A 219 -2.40 -7.68 4.76
C GLY A 219 -2.33 -7.67 6.28
N ASP A 220 -2.13 -6.50 6.89
CA ASP A 220 -1.99 -6.41 8.35
C ASP A 220 -2.77 -5.26 8.99
N TYR A 221 -3.10 -4.20 8.22
CA TYR A 221 -3.61 -2.98 8.83
C TYR A 221 -4.88 -2.42 8.13
N TYR A 222 -5.39 -1.29 8.61
CA TYR A 222 -6.67 -0.70 8.18
C TYR A 222 -6.72 -0.30 6.70
N ASN A 223 -5.58 0.08 6.10
CA ASN A 223 -5.50 0.41 4.68
C ASN A 223 -5.58 -0.82 3.77
N ASP A 224 -5.52 -2.04 4.34
CA ASP A 224 -5.71 -3.31 3.62
C ASP A 224 -7.15 -3.79 3.64
N LEU A 225 -7.98 -3.25 4.53
CA LEU A 225 -9.30 -3.80 4.84
C LEU A 225 -10.17 -4.01 3.59
N GLU A 226 -10.22 -3.04 2.70
CA GLU A 226 -11.02 -3.15 1.47
C GLU A 226 -10.43 -4.19 0.49
N MET A 227 -9.10 -4.33 0.45
CA MET A 227 -8.43 -5.38 -0.31
C MET A 227 -8.75 -6.76 0.25
N LEU A 228 -8.70 -6.92 1.56
CA LEU A 228 -8.99 -8.17 2.25
C LEU A 228 -10.46 -8.59 2.08
N ARG A 229 -11.41 -7.65 2.29
CA ARG A 229 -12.85 -7.89 2.12
C ARG A 229 -13.24 -8.25 0.70
N SER A 230 -12.53 -7.75 -0.29
CA SER A 230 -12.86 -7.94 -1.70
C SER A 230 -12.22 -9.18 -2.33
N ALA A 231 -11.30 -9.84 -1.63
CA ALA A 231 -10.64 -11.05 -2.09
C ALA A 231 -11.57 -12.28 -2.01
N ALA A 232 -11.34 -13.27 -2.85
CA ALA A 232 -12.01 -14.56 -2.77
C ALA A 232 -11.53 -15.39 -1.56
N PHE A 233 -10.27 -15.17 -1.14
CA PHE A 233 -9.71 -15.74 0.07
C PHE A 233 -8.70 -14.74 0.66
N SER A 234 -8.90 -14.39 1.91
CA SER A 234 -8.15 -13.33 2.58
C SER A 234 -7.49 -13.80 3.86
N ALA A 235 -6.35 -13.22 4.17
CA ALA A 235 -5.64 -13.46 5.42
C ALA A 235 -5.07 -12.17 6.01
N CYS A 236 -4.87 -12.17 7.32
CA CYS A 236 -4.00 -11.21 7.98
C CYS A 236 -2.95 -11.92 8.83
N VAL A 237 -1.93 -11.18 9.28
CA VAL A 237 -0.90 -11.73 10.17
C VAL A 237 -1.35 -11.67 11.64
N ALA A 238 -0.69 -12.46 12.50
CA ALA A 238 -1.06 -12.58 13.92
C ALA A 238 -0.94 -11.26 14.70
N SER A 239 -0.03 -10.37 14.31
CA SER A 239 0.14 -9.03 14.90
C SER A 239 -0.92 -8.00 14.48
N SER A 240 -1.77 -8.31 13.50
CA SER A 240 -2.86 -7.40 13.05
C SER A 240 -3.82 -7.07 14.19
N PRO A 241 -4.47 -5.90 14.16
CA PRO A 241 -5.54 -5.55 15.09
C PRO A 241 -6.69 -6.57 15.07
N ASP A 242 -7.34 -6.82 16.22
CA ASP A 242 -8.44 -7.78 16.31
C ASP A 242 -9.62 -7.41 15.40
N SER A 243 -9.84 -6.12 15.15
CA SER A 243 -10.84 -5.64 14.19
C SER A 243 -10.53 -6.04 12.74
N ILE A 244 -9.26 -6.20 12.37
CA ILE A 244 -8.86 -6.73 11.05
C ILE A 244 -9.00 -8.25 11.03
N LYS A 245 -8.57 -8.94 12.10
CA LYS A 245 -8.70 -10.40 12.21
C LYS A 245 -10.13 -10.90 12.07
N SER A 246 -11.11 -10.10 12.52
CA SER A 246 -12.55 -10.45 12.40
C SER A 246 -13.12 -10.28 10.98
N GLU A 247 -12.37 -9.70 10.05
CA GLU A 247 -12.81 -9.37 8.69
C GLU A 247 -12.19 -10.27 7.60
N VAL A 248 -11.36 -11.23 8.00
CA VAL A 248 -10.63 -12.10 7.07
C VAL A 248 -11.01 -13.56 7.25
N ASP A 249 -10.73 -14.38 6.23
CA ASP A 249 -11.02 -15.81 6.27
C ASP A 249 -10.08 -16.58 7.20
N MET A 250 -8.86 -16.04 7.43
CA MET A 250 -7.89 -16.68 8.32
C MET A 250 -6.83 -15.72 8.87
N VAL A 251 -6.21 -16.11 9.97
CA VAL A 251 -5.07 -15.45 10.58
C VAL A 251 -3.82 -16.32 10.38
N CYS A 252 -2.81 -15.75 9.74
CA CYS A 252 -1.52 -16.39 9.51
C CYS A 252 -0.54 -16.08 10.65
N PRO A 253 0.54 -16.85 10.82
CA PRO A 253 1.67 -16.45 11.65
C PRO A 253 2.25 -15.10 11.21
N ASP A 254 3.04 -14.46 12.07
CA ASP A 254 3.73 -13.21 11.71
C ASP A 254 4.80 -13.45 10.63
N VAL A 255 5.26 -12.36 10.01
CA VAL A 255 6.22 -12.34 8.89
C VAL A 255 7.38 -13.31 9.08
N MET A 256 8.06 -13.22 10.24
CA MET A 256 9.25 -14.04 10.51
C MET A 256 8.95 -15.47 10.89
N ASN A 257 7.67 -15.84 11.00
CA ASN A 257 7.17 -17.19 11.28
C ASN A 257 6.45 -17.80 10.07
N GLY A 258 6.70 -17.28 8.85
CA GLY A 258 6.22 -17.88 7.61
C GLY A 258 4.79 -17.51 7.22
N SER A 259 4.38 -16.25 7.39
CA SER A 259 3.03 -15.75 7.05
C SER A 259 2.56 -16.17 5.65
N LEU A 260 3.35 -15.84 4.63
CA LEU A 260 3.03 -16.16 3.22
C LEU A 260 3.12 -17.66 2.94
N ALA A 261 4.09 -18.34 3.54
CA ALA A 261 4.24 -19.81 3.38
C ALA A 261 2.98 -20.54 3.89
N TYR A 262 2.48 -20.12 5.04
CA TYR A 262 1.26 -20.66 5.62
C TYR A 262 0.03 -20.31 4.77
N PHE A 263 -0.10 -19.07 4.32
CA PHE A 263 -1.23 -18.64 3.49
C PHE A 263 -1.28 -19.40 2.15
N ILE A 264 -0.16 -19.52 1.44
CA ILE A 264 -0.07 -20.25 0.18
C ILE A 264 -0.42 -21.72 0.35
N GLN A 265 0.01 -22.34 1.46
CA GLN A 265 -0.36 -23.73 1.78
C GLN A 265 -1.88 -23.87 1.98
N GLU A 266 -2.53 -22.90 2.63
CA GLU A 266 -3.97 -22.92 2.85
C GLU A 266 -4.76 -22.63 1.56
N ILE A 267 -4.25 -21.79 0.66
CA ILE A 267 -4.81 -21.61 -0.70
C ILE A 267 -4.80 -22.97 -1.42
N GLU A 268 -3.68 -23.69 -1.38
CA GLU A 268 -3.58 -25.03 -1.98
C GLU A 268 -4.58 -26.02 -1.38
N ASN A 269 -4.74 -26.02 -0.06
CA ASN A 269 -5.60 -26.97 0.64
C ASN A 269 -7.09 -26.74 0.42
N LYS A 270 -7.53 -25.48 0.27
CA LYS A 270 -8.95 -25.11 0.30
C LYS A 270 -9.55 -24.83 -1.05
N LEU A 271 -8.76 -24.33 -1.99
CA LEU A 271 -9.26 -23.75 -3.24
C LEU A 271 -8.90 -24.59 -4.48
N ILE A 272 -8.03 -25.54 -4.33
CA ILE A 272 -7.56 -26.42 -5.38
C ILE A 272 -7.69 -27.87 -4.93
#